data_cdca580764f360447ccce9932bf9f6a5
#
_entry.id   cdca580764f360447ccce9932bf9f6a5
#
_cell.length_a   1.000
_cell.length_b   1.000
_cell.length_c   1.000
_cell.angle_alpha   90.00
_cell.angle_beta   90.00
_cell.angle_gamma   90.00
#
_symmetry.space_group_name_H-M   'P 1'
#
loop_
_entity.id
_entity.type
_entity.pdbx_description
1 polymer ?
#
loop_
_entity_poly.entity_id
_entity_poly.type
_entity_poly.pdbx_seq_one_letter_code
_entity_poly.pdbx_strand_id
1 'polypeptide(L)'
;GGLEGGGRPACGAGLGLGVTASGLAERDQVVTRSGAGENDLVVVSGELGGGYMGVQVLGREKEVFQAAPTAQPDLQNHEAVLERQLKPEARVDVIREMADLGLKPTSMIDVSDGLASEALHLSTASRHGIRIYEEKLPIAQKTYETAREFNLDPTMCMLSGGEDYELLFTIAQTDYEKVHNHPLLT
;
A
#
# COMPACT_ATOMS: atom_id res chain seq x y z
N GLY A 1 -21.20 3.78 -11.42
CA GLY A 1 -21.03 4.87 -10.50
C GLY A 1 -19.57 5.21 -10.45
N GLY A 2 -19.16 6.36 -10.99
CA GLY A 2 -17.77 6.78 -10.98
C GLY A 2 -17.30 7.09 -9.57
N LEU A 3 -16.14 6.60 -9.20
CA LEU A 3 -15.42 6.99 -8.00
C LEU A 3 -14.65 8.27 -8.34
N GLU A 4 -15.15 9.41 -7.88
CA GLU A 4 -14.37 10.65 -7.85
C GLU A 4 -13.37 10.57 -6.71
N GLY A 5 -12.14 10.20 -7.01
CA GLY A 5 -10.97 10.42 -6.15
C GLY A 5 -10.68 11.92 -6.16
N GLY A 6 -11.31 12.68 -5.26
CA GLY A 6 -11.14 14.11 -5.15
C GLY A 6 -9.83 14.50 -4.46
N GLY A 7 -8.72 14.43 -5.17
CA GLY A 7 -7.53 15.20 -4.82
C GLY A 7 -7.83 16.68 -5.07
N ARG A 8 -7.79 17.53 -4.05
CA ARG A 8 -7.92 18.98 -4.21
C ARG A 8 -6.78 19.47 -5.10
N PRO A 9 -7.05 20.13 -6.24
CA PRO A 9 -5.99 20.76 -7.00
C PRO A 9 -5.37 21.87 -6.13
N ALA A 10 -4.06 21.81 -5.95
CA ALA A 10 -3.32 22.93 -5.38
C ALA A 10 -3.59 24.15 -6.26
N CYS A 11 -3.94 25.29 -5.66
CA CYS A 11 -4.20 26.55 -6.32
C CYS A 11 -2.96 27.03 -7.09
N GLY A 12 -2.97 26.85 -8.39
CA GLY A 12 -1.92 27.20 -9.34
C GLY A 12 -2.16 26.43 -10.62
N ALA A 13 -1.77 26.93 -11.78
CA ALA A 13 -1.90 26.23 -13.05
C ALA A 13 -1.16 24.87 -13.02
N GLY A 14 -1.76 23.90 -12.38
CA GLY A 14 -1.22 22.54 -12.22
C GLY A 14 -1.55 21.67 -13.43
N LEU A 15 -0.61 20.82 -13.83
CA LEU A 15 -0.84 19.76 -14.79
C LEU A 15 -1.64 18.64 -14.10
N GLY A 16 -2.86 18.37 -14.59
CA GLY A 16 -3.64 17.19 -14.19
C GLY A 16 -3.40 16.05 -15.18
N LEU A 17 -3.01 14.89 -14.67
CA LEU A 17 -2.89 13.67 -15.47
C LEU A 17 -3.95 12.67 -15.01
N GLY A 18 -4.66 12.09 -15.98
CA GLY A 18 -5.63 11.03 -15.74
C GLY A 18 -5.25 9.80 -16.53
N VAL A 19 -5.23 8.64 -15.87
CA VAL A 19 -4.99 7.34 -16.50
C VAL A 19 -6.23 6.48 -16.32
N THR A 20 -6.72 5.89 -17.41
CA THR A 20 -7.81 4.93 -17.39
C THR A 20 -7.31 3.58 -17.90
N ALA A 21 -7.48 2.52 -17.09
CA ALA A 21 -7.22 1.15 -17.49
C ALA A 21 -8.54 0.44 -17.80
N SER A 22 -8.61 -0.24 -18.92
CA SER A 22 -9.77 -1.05 -19.33
C SER A 22 -9.31 -2.42 -19.79
N GLY A 23 -10.07 -3.45 -19.46
CA GLY A 23 -9.76 -4.82 -19.84
C GLY A 23 -10.96 -5.73 -19.78
N LEU A 24 -10.78 -6.97 -20.23
CA LEU A 24 -11.76 -8.06 -20.13
C LEU A 24 -11.23 -9.09 -19.14
N ALA A 25 -12.11 -9.58 -18.28
CA ALA A 25 -11.81 -10.68 -17.36
C ALA A 25 -13.00 -11.64 -17.34
N GLU A 26 -12.71 -12.91 -17.11
CA GLU A 26 -13.75 -13.90 -16.83
C GLU A 26 -14.49 -13.47 -15.55
N ARG A 27 -15.81 -13.64 -15.55
CA ARG A 27 -16.67 -13.14 -14.46
C ARG A 27 -16.30 -13.71 -13.10
N ASP A 28 -15.88 -14.97 -13.08
CA ASP A 28 -15.47 -15.69 -11.89
C ASP A 28 -14.04 -15.31 -11.41
N GLN A 29 -13.26 -14.62 -12.21
CA GLN A 29 -11.92 -14.13 -11.88
C GLN A 29 -11.93 -12.71 -11.27
N VAL A 30 -13.05 -12.01 -11.35
CA VAL A 30 -13.17 -10.66 -10.81
C VAL A 30 -13.21 -10.71 -9.27
N VAL A 31 -12.29 -9.99 -8.63
CA VAL A 31 -12.29 -9.75 -7.19
C VAL A 31 -12.60 -8.29 -6.94
N THR A 32 -13.52 -8.02 -6.03
CA THR A 32 -13.97 -6.66 -5.70
C THR A 32 -13.62 -6.32 -4.26
N ARG A 33 -13.86 -5.08 -3.83
CA ARG A 33 -13.73 -4.66 -2.42
C ARG A 33 -14.74 -5.32 -1.50
N SER A 34 -15.86 -5.85 -2.05
CA SER A 34 -16.89 -6.57 -1.29
C SER A 34 -16.70 -8.08 -1.44
N GLY A 35 -17.04 -8.84 -0.41
CA GLY A 35 -17.01 -10.30 -0.47
C GLY A 35 -16.23 -10.96 0.66
N ALA A 36 -15.58 -10.18 1.54
CA ALA A 36 -14.99 -10.73 2.76
C ALA A 36 -16.08 -11.39 3.61
N GLY A 37 -15.79 -12.60 4.06
CA GLY A 37 -16.66 -13.38 4.93
C GLY A 37 -16.26 -13.29 6.40
N GLU A 38 -17.12 -13.81 7.26
CA GLU A 38 -16.82 -13.95 8.69
C GLU A 38 -15.65 -14.90 8.89
N ASN A 39 -14.67 -14.49 9.71
CA ASN A 39 -13.43 -15.20 9.99
C ASN A 39 -12.46 -15.33 8.80
N ASP A 40 -12.65 -14.56 7.73
CA ASP A 40 -11.63 -14.46 6.71
C ASP A 40 -10.34 -13.88 7.31
N LEU A 41 -9.21 -14.31 6.76
CA LEU A 41 -7.89 -13.77 7.11
C LEU A 41 -7.60 -12.55 6.24
N VAL A 42 -7.02 -11.53 6.87
CA VAL A 42 -6.55 -10.32 6.19
C VAL A 42 -5.07 -10.50 5.86
N VAL A 43 -4.72 -10.29 4.61
CA VAL A 43 -3.37 -10.49 4.08
C VAL A 43 -2.96 -9.25 3.30
N VAL A 44 -1.69 -8.87 3.40
CA VAL A 44 -1.10 -7.81 2.59
C VAL A 44 0.08 -8.37 1.79
N SER A 45 0.29 -7.86 0.58
CA SER A 45 1.43 -8.23 -0.26
C SER A 45 2.63 -7.32 0.04
N GLY A 46 3.65 -7.84 0.71
CA GLY A 46 4.87 -7.07 0.97
C GLY A 46 4.77 -6.15 2.20
N GLU A 47 5.60 -5.12 2.21
CA GLU A 47 5.87 -4.27 3.36
C GLU A 47 5.26 -2.88 3.20
N LEU A 48 4.90 -2.25 4.32
CA LEU A 48 4.16 -0.99 4.37
C LEU A 48 4.99 0.17 4.95
N GLY A 49 4.55 1.39 4.65
CA GLY A 49 5.13 2.64 5.15
C GLY A 49 6.32 3.15 4.36
N GLY A 50 6.85 2.37 3.41
CA GLY A 50 8.02 2.73 2.62
C GLY A 50 7.78 3.92 1.68
N GLY A 51 6.63 3.94 1.01
CA GLY A 51 6.23 5.04 0.15
C GLY A 51 6.14 6.36 0.91
N TYR A 52 5.45 6.35 2.04
CA TYR A 52 5.34 7.54 2.90
C TYR A 52 6.70 8.04 3.40
N MET A 53 7.60 7.15 3.83
CA MET A 53 8.93 7.55 4.28
C MET A 53 9.76 8.15 3.14
N GLY A 54 9.60 7.65 1.90
CA GLY A 54 10.18 8.28 0.71
C GLY A 54 9.72 9.71 0.50
N VAL A 55 8.42 9.99 0.67
CA VAL A 55 7.87 11.36 0.63
C VAL A 55 8.50 12.24 1.70
N GLN A 56 8.67 11.74 2.94
CA GLN A 56 9.26 12.52 4.04
C GLN A 56 10.72 12.89 3.75
N VAL A 57 11.52 11.95 3.24
CA VAL A 57 12.91 12.20 2.83
C VAL A 57 12.98 13.27 1.74
N LEU A 58 12.18 13.10 0.67
CA LEU A 58 12.13 14.07 -0.43
C LEU A 58 11.66 15.46 0.04
N GLY A 59 10.70 15.50 0.94
CA GLY A 59 10.19 16.73 1.55
C GLY A 59 11.27 17.48 2.31
N ARG A 60 12.02 16.80 3.18
CA ARG A 60 13.16 17.35 3.92
C ARG A 60 14.21 17.94 2.97
N GLU A 61 14.63 17.17 1.99
CA GLU A 61 15.66 17.58 1.05
C GLU A 61 15.21 18.76 0.16
N LYS A 62 13.93 18.82 -0.19
CA LYS A 62 13.35 19.97 -0.88
C LYS A 62 13.44 21.23 -0.04
N GLU A 63 13.11 21.16 1.25
CA GLU A 63 13.23 22.32 2.16
C GLU A 63 14.68 22.79 2.32
N VAL A 64 15.62 21.84 2.46
CA VAL A 64 17.07 22.16 2.52
C VAL A 64 17.52 22.84 1.23
N PHE A 65 17.14 22.32 0.06
CA PHE A 65 17.50 22.92 -1.22
C PHE A 65 16.90 24.31 -1.41
N GLN A 66 15.66 24.53 -0.97
CA GLN A 66 15.02 25.85 -1.04
C GLN A 66 15.70 26.88 -0.13
N ALA A 67 16.17 26.45 1.04
CA ALA A 67 16.90 27.32 1.97
C ALA A 67 18.35 27.58 1.54
N ALA A 68 18.98 26.61 0.89
CA ALA A 68 20.38 26.67 0.46
C ALA A 68 20.54 25.99 -0.91
N PRO A 69 20.28 26.69 -2.03
CA PRO A 69 20.27 26.08 -3.38
C PRO A 69 21.64 25.52 -3.84
N THR A 70 22.71 25.82 -3.14
CA THR A 70 24.04 25.26 -3.39
C THR A 70 24.32 23.95 -2.63
N ALA A 71 23.47 23.61 -1.66
CA ALA A 71 23.58 22.36 -0.94
C ALA A 71 23.14 21.20 -1.85
N GLN A 72 23.91 20.11 -1.82
CA GLN A 72 23.50 18.88 -2.48
C GLN A 72 22.51 18.13 -1.57
N PRO A 73 21.41 17.58 -2.12
CA PRO A 73 20.49 16.73 -1.35
C PRO A 73 21.23 15.52 -0.76
N ASP A 74 20.96 15.21 0.50
CA ASP A 74 21.46 14.00 1.13
C ASP A 74 20.41 12.87 1.01
N LEU A 75 20.57 12.06 -0.03
CA LEU A 75 19.71 10.92 -0.31
C LEU A 75 20.37 9.59 0.05
N GLN A 76 21.62 9.64 0.55
CA GLN A 76 22.37 8.44 0.93
C GLN A 76 21.66 7.72 2.08
N ASN A 77 21.71 6.40 2.04
CA ASN A 77 21.06 5.51 3.00
C ASN A 77 19.52 5.53 3.01
N HIS A 78 18.89 6.24 2.07
CA HIS A 78 17.42 6.27 1.93
C HIS A 78 16.93 5.65 0.62
N GLU A 79 17.82 5.01 -0.15
CA GLU A 79 17.53 4.51 -1.50
C GLU A 79 16.30 3.60 -1.53
N ALA A 80 16.16 2.71 -0.53
CA ALA A 80 15.05 1.77 -0.47
C ALA A 80 13.69 2.46 -0.36
N VAL A 81 13.55 3.44 0.55
CA VAL A 81 12.29 4.18 0.72
C VAL A 81 12.03 5.15 -0.44
N LEU A 82 13.10 5.71 -1.04
CA LEU A 82 12.99 6.54 -2.22
C LEU A 82 12.54 5.72 -3.45
N GLU A 83 13.03 4.50 -3.62
CA GLU A 83 12.60 3.61 -4.68
C GLU A 83 11.13 3.24 -4.54
N ARG A 84 10.67 2.93 -3.35
CA ARG A 84 9.25 2.68 -3.06
C ARG A 84 8.37 3.85 -3.49
N GLN A 85 8.79 5.09 -3.24
CA GLN A 85 8.03 6.28 -3.59
C GLN A 85 8.12 6.65 -5.08
N LEU A 86 9.31 6.55 -5.67
CA LEU A 86 9.55 7.07 -7.02
C LEU A 86 9.30 6.05 -8.13
N LYS A 87 9.27 4.76 -7.78
CA LYS A 87 9.06 3.65 -8.71
C LYS A 87 8.09 2.61 -8.12
N PRO A 88 6.85 2.99 -7.78
CA PRO A 88 5.89 2.00 -7.32
C PRO A 88 5.65 0.97 -8.41
N GLU A 89 5.68 -0.30 -8.05
CA GLU A 89 5.47 -1.40 -8.97
C GLU A 89 4.07 -1.99 -8.78
N ALA A 90 3.35 -2.20 -9.88
CA ALA A 90 2.09 -2.91 -9.83
C ALA A 90 2.34 -4.38 -9.45
N ARG A 91 1.66 -4.87 -8.42
CA ARG A 91 1.86 -6.23 -7.86
C ARG A 91 1.23 -7.31 -8.74
N VAL A 92 1.61 -7.29 -10.04
CA VAL A 92 1.21 -8.32 -11.02
C VAL A 92 1.85 -9.68 -10.69
N ASP A 93 3.02 -9.66 -10.07
CA ASP A 93 3.71 -10.83 -9.52
C ASP A 93 2.81 -11.58 -8.52
N VAL A 94 2.23 -10.86 -7.56
CA VAL A 94 1.31 -11.41 -6.55
C VAL A 94 0.05 -12.00 -7.19
N ILE A 95 -0.53 -11.32 -8.17
CA ILE A 95 -1.73 -11.81 -8.87
C ILE A 95 -1.43 -13.11 -9.62
N ARG A 96 -0.24 -13.23 -10.25
CA ARG A 96 0.18 -14.48 -10.91
C ARG A 96 0.38 -15.61 -9.91
N GLU A 97 1.07 -15.32 -8.81
CA GLU A 97 1.32 -16.30 -7.76
C GLU A 97 0.01 -16.82 -7.15
N MET A 98 -0.95 -15.92 -6.89
CA MET A 98 -2.30 -16.33 -6.44
C MET A 98 -2.97 -17.28 -7.43
N ALA A 99 -2.85 -17.01 -8.73
CA ALA A 99 -3.41 -17.89 -9.77
C ALA A 99 -2.73 -19.25 -9.78
N ASP A 100 -1.40 -19.30 -9.66
CA ASP A 100 -0.61 -20.53 -9.63
C ASP A 100 -0.91 -21.38 -8.39
N LEU A 101 -1.16 -20.73 -7.24
CA LEU A 101 -1.57 -21.38 -6.00
C LEU A 101 -3.07 -21.79 -5.99
N GLY A 102 -3.83 -21.43 -7.03
CA GLY A 102 -5.28 -21.59 -7.02
C GLY A 102 -5.93 -20.86 -5.84
N LEU A 103 -5.36 -19.69 -5.46
CA LEU A 103 -5.85 -18.82 -4.40
C LEU A 103 -6.74 -17.75 -5.00
N LYS A 104 -8.01 -17.72 -4.59
CA LYS A 104 -8.94 -16.66 -4.95
C LYS A 104 -9.30 -15.83 -3.74
N PRO A 105 -8.85 -14.57 -3.65
CA PRO A 105 -9.26 -13.67 -2.58
C PRO A 105 -10.77 -13.46 -2.55
N THR A 106 -11.33 -13.30 -1.35
CA THR A 106 -12.74 -13.00 -1.15
C THR A 106 -13.04 -11.52 -1.36
N SER A 107 -12.09 -10.63 -1.02
CA SER A 107 -12.11 -9.21 -1.35
C SER A 107 -10.70 -8.68 -1.55
N MET A 108 -10.53 -7.55 -2.27
CA MET A 108 -9.22 -6.96 -2.55
C MET A 108 -9.31 -5.46 -2.82
N ILE A 109 -8.25 -4.74 -2.42
CA ILE A 109 -8.01 -3.32 -2.71
C ILE A 109 -6.49 -3.09 -2.74
N ASP A 110 -6.02 -2.06 -3.43
CA ASP A 110 -4.64 -1.57 -3.31
C ASP A 110 -4.47 -0.65 -2.09
N VAL A 111 -3.27 -0.58 -1.52
CA VAL A 111 -2.94 0.28 -0.38
C VAL A 111 -2.37 1.60 -0.90
N SER A 112 -3.25 2.58 -1.10
CA SER A 112 -2.91 3.91 -1.62
C SER A 112 -2.92 5.00 -0.54
N ASP A 113 -3.86 4.97 0.40
CA ASP A 113 -4.04 5.98 1.44
C ASP A 113 -3.58 5.51 2.83
N GLY A 114 -3.05 4.28 2.90
CA GLY A 114 -2.59 3.63 4.12
C GLY A 114 -3.51 2.50 4.58
N LEU A 115 -2.92 1.52 5.24
CA LEU A 115 -3.60 0.27 5.59
C LEU A 115 -4.93 0.48 6.33
N ALA A 116 -5.02 1.48 7.22
CA ALA A 116 -6.23 1.74 7.99
C ALA A 116 -7.39 2.19 7.10
N SER A 117 -7.12 3.05 6.10
CA SER A 117 -8.11 3.52 5.13
C SER A 117 -8.67 2.35 4.33
N GLU A 118 -7.79 1.55 3.73
CA GLU A 118 -8.19 0.43 2.87
C GLU A 118 -8.89 -0.68 3.67
N ALA A 119 -8.47 -0.94 4.90
CA ALA A 119 -9.17 -1.85 5.80
C ALA A 119 -10.61 -1.38 6.08
N LEU A 120 -10.82 -0.07 6.28
CA LEU A 120 -12.15 0.51 6.44
C LEU A 120 -12.98 0.39 5.15
N HIS A 121 -12.37 0.54 3.98
CA HIS A 121 -13.05 0.33 2.70
C HIS A 121 -13.51 -1.11 2.51
N LEU A 122 -12.63 -2.10 2.77
CA LEU A 122 -13.01 -3.52 2.71
C LEU A 122 -14.08 -3.87 3.74
N SER A 123 -13.91 -3.38 4.98
CA SER A 123 -14.87 -3.56 6.07
C SER A 123 -16.26 -3.03 5.70
N THR A 124 -16.33 -1.81 5.20
CA THR A 124 -17.59 -1.17 4.81
C THR A 124 -18.24 -1.88 3.62
N ALA A 125 -17.46 -2.21 2.59
CA ALA A 125 -17.97 -2.87 1.39
C ALA A 125 -18.46 -4.29 1.67
N SER A 126 -17.81 -5.01 2.58
CA SER A 126 -18.15 -6.39 2.96
C SER A 126 -19.11 -6.48 4.15
N ARG A 127 -19.36 -5.37 4.87
CA ARG A 127 -20.17 -5.29 6.09
C ARG A 127 -19.67 -6.19 7.23
N HIS A 128 -18.37 -6.36 7.33
CA HIS A 128 -17.68 -7.11 8.38
C HIS A 128 -16.61 -6.24 9.03
N GLY A 129 -16.47 -6.34 10.36
CA GLY A 129 -15.38 -5.68 11.07
C GLY A 129 -14.02 -6.32 10.74
N ILE A 130 -12.97 -5.53 10.69
CA ILE A 130 -11.60 -6.00 10.52
C ILE A 130 -10.83 -5.79 11.83
N ARG A 131 -10.02 -6.77 12.21
CA ARG A 131 -9.09 -6.68 13.33
C ARG A 131 -7.66 -6.78 12.80
N ILE A 132 -6.86 -5.76 13.09
CA ILE A 132 -5.44 -5.69 12.76
C ILE A 132 -4.64 -5.85 14.05
N TYR A 133 -3.59 -6.65 13.99
CA TYR A 133 -2.65 -6.87 15.09
C TYR A 133 -1.36 -6.12 14.76
N GLU A 134 -0.99 -5.15 15.58
CA GLU A 134 0.19 -4.30 15.35
C GLU A 134 1.46 -5.12 15.15
N GLU A 135 1.67 -6.14 15.98
CA GLU A 135 2.83 -7.02 15.91
C GLU A 135 2.92 -7.89 14.65
N LYS A 136 1.87 -7.87 13.82
CA LYS A 136 1.80 -8.59 12.55
C LYS A 136 1.97 -7.67 11.34
N LEU A 137 2.07 -6.37 11.54
CA LEU A 137 2.24 -5.43 10.44
C LEU A 137 3.64 -5.59 9.81
N PRO A 138 3.74 -5.82 8.50
CA PRO A 138 5.02 -5.97 7.83
C PRO A 138 5.66 -4.60 7.57
N ILE A 139 6.87 -4.41 8.06
CA ILE A 139 7.67 -3.23 7.81
C ILE A 139 9.10 -3.60 7.47
N ALA A 140 9.67 -3.01 6.42
CA ALA A 140 11.08 -3.15 6.10
C ALA A 140 11.95 -2.54 7.19
N GLN A 141 13.08 -3.17 7.49
CA GLN A 141 14.05 -2.65 8.47
C GLN A 141 14.44 -1.20 8.14
N LYS A 142 14.65 -0.91 6.85
CA LYS A 142 15.05 0.42 6.38
C LYS A 142 13.95 1.48 6.56
N THR A 143 12.70 1.09 6.31
CA THR A 143 11.53 1.95 6.57
C THR A 143 11.42 2.25 8.07
N TYR A 144 11.58 1.25 8.92
CA TYR A 144 11.56 1.41 10.38
C TYR A 144 12.67 2.37 10.85
N GLU A 145 13.92 2.16 10.39
CA GLU A 145 15.06 3.02 10.74
C GLU A 145 14.83 4.47 10.31
N THR A 146 14.35 4.67 9.06
CA THR A 146 14.05 6.01 8.54
C THR A 146 12.93 6.68 9.34
N ALA A 147 11.85 5.95 9.68
CA ALA A 147 10.79 6.51 10.53
C ALA A 147 11.33 7.00 11.88
N ARG A 148 12.19 6.19 12.52
CA ARG A 148 12.83 6.56 13.79
C ARG A 148 13.76 7.76 13.67
N GLU A 149 14.53 7.86 12.58
CA GLU A 149 15.36 9.04 12.25
C GLU A 149 14.53 10.32 12.18
N PHE A 150 13.35 10.23 11.57
CA PHE A 150 12.42 11.35 11.43
C PHE A 150 11.56 11.59 12.68
N ASN A 151 11.78 10.86 13.78
CA ASN A 151 10.97 10.89 15.00
C ASN A 151 9.47 10.59 14.73
N LEU A 152 9.19 9.75 13.74
CA LEU A 152 7.86 9.26 13.42
C LEU A 152 7.64 7.87 14.05
N ASP A 153 6.38 7.60 14.36
CA ASP A 153 5.98 6.25 14.78
C ASP A 153 5.86 5.33 13.55
N PRO A 154 6.66 4.24 13.47
CA PRO A 154 6.59 3.32 12.35
C PRO A 154 5.19 2.72 12.13
N THR A 155 4.44 2.43 13.20
CA THR A 155 3.07 1.93 13.11
C THR A 155 2.15 2.93 12.41
N MET A 156 2.28 4.21 12.75
CA MET A 156 1.52 5.27 12.08
C MET A 156 1.90 5.43 10.62
N CYS A 157 3.17 5.23 10.27
CA CYS A 157 3.62 5.26 8.88
C CYS A 157 2.94 4.16 8.05
N MET A 158 2.80 2.95 8.59
CA MET A 158 2.10 1.84 7.92
C MET A 158 0.58 2.05 7.83
N LEU A 159 -0.04 2.52 8.92
CA LEU A 159 -1.49 2.64 9.00
C LEU A 159 -2.05 3.81 8.19
N SER A 160 -1.33 4.94 8.14
CA SER A 160 -1.83 6.21 7.61
C SER A 160 -0.90 6.90 6.62
N GLY A 161 0.23 6.28 6.28
CA GLY A 161 1.22 6.89 5.38
C GLY A 161 0.80 6.87 3.92
N GLY A 162 0.30 5.75 3.46
CA GLY A 162 -0.08 5.55 2.05
C GLY A 162 1.09 5.44 1.08
N GLU A 163 0.78 5.49 -0.22
CA GLU A 163 1.74 5.44 -1.34
C GLU A 163 2.51 4.10 -1.46
N ASP A 164 2.06 3.04 -0.79
CA ASP A 164 2.74 1.74 -0.83
C ASP A 164 2.37 0.91 -2.06
N TYR A 165 1.14 1.05 -2.56
CA TYR A 165 0.58 0.33 -3.73
C TYR A 165 0.71 -1.20 -3.63
N GLU A 166 0.74 -1.72 -2.40
CA GLU A 166 0.59 -3.14 -2.11
C GLU A 166 -0.87 -3.56 -2.24
N LEU A 167 -1.13 -4.86 -2.29
CA LEU A 167 -2.49 -5.39 -2.30
C LEU A 167 -2.89 -5.79 -0.89
N LEU A 168 -4.02 -5.26 -0.42
CA LEU A 168 -4.72 -5.72 0.78
C LEU A 168 -5.90 -6.58 0.36
N PHE A 169 -5.98 -7.80 0.86
CA PHE A 169 -7.03 -8.73 0.47
C PHE A 169 -7.43 -9.65 1.61
N THR A 170 -8.57 -10.31 1.44
CA THR A 170 -9.06 -11.30 2.39
C THR A 170 -9.15 -12.67 1.75
N ILE A 171 -8.91 -13.71 2.53
CA ILE A 171 -8.99 -15.12 2.11
C ILE A 171 -9.75 -15.94 3.14
N ALA A 172 -10.38 -17.02 2.69
CA ALA A 172 -10.97 -17.98 3.60
C ALA A 172 -9.89 -18.67 4.45
N GLN A 173 -10.19 -19.02 5.70
CA GLN A 173 -9.23 -19.71 6.59
C GLN A 173 -8.70 -21.03 6.01
N THR A 174 -9.49 -21.70 5.17
CA THR A 174 -9.09 -22.93 4.49
C THR A 174 -7.90 -22.73 3.54
N ASP A 175 -7.65 -21.51 3.10
CA ASP A 175 -6.54 -21.15 2.20
C ASP A 175 -5.29 -20.69 2.95
N TYR A 176 -5.29 -20.70 4.29
CA TYR A 176 -4.17 -20.26 5.12
C TYR A 176 -2.84 -20.89 4.73
N GLU A 177 -2.82 -22.21 4.51
CA GLU A 177 -1.59 -22.94 4.16
C GLU A 177 -0.99 -22.51 2.81
N LYS A 178 -1.79 -21.90 1.93
CA LYS A 178 -1.32 -21.39 0.64
C LYS A 178 -0.51 -20.10 0.78
N VAL A 179 -0.78 -19.33 1.83
CA VAL A 179 -0.15 -18.02 2.07
C VAL A 179 0.85 -18.05 3.21
N HIS A 180 0.71 -19.00 4.13
CA HIS A 180 1.56 -19.09 5.31
C HIS A 180 3.02 -19.33 4.91
N ASN A 181 3.91 -18.45 5.39
CA ASN A 181 5.34 -18.42 5.04
C ASN A 181 5.63 -18.18 3.54
N HIS A 182 4.67 -17.68 2.78
CA HIS A 182 4.92 -17.32 1.39
C HIS A 182 5.71 -16.00 1.31
N PRO A 183 6.78 -15.90 0.51
CA PRO A 183 7.67 -14.73 0.50
C PRO A 183 7.01 -13.43 0.01
N LEU A 184 5.92 -13.52 -0.75
CA LEU A 184 5.19 -12.37 -1.28
C LEU A 184 3.90 -12.05 -0.52
N LEU A 185 3.50 -12.87 0.47
CA LEU A 185 2.21 -12.78 1.15
C LEU A 185 2.42 -12.81 2.68
N THR A 186 1.89 -11.83 3.38
CA THR A 186 2.03 -11.68 4.85
C THR A 186 0.68 -11.44 5.54
#